data_89a541029742d24dfa7a3e9450ef050e
#
_entry.id   89a541029742d24dfa7a3e9450ef050e
#
_cell.length_a   1.000
_cell.length_b   1.000
_cell.length_c   1.000
_cell.angle_alpha   90.00
_cell.angle_beta   90.00
_cell.angle_gamma   90.00
#
_symmetry.space_group_name_H-M   'P 1'
#
loop_
_entity.id
_entity.type
_entity.pdbx_description
1 polymer ?
#
loop_
_entity_poly.entity_id
_entity_poly.type
_entity_poly.pdbx_seq_one_letter_code
_entity_poly.pdbx_strand_id
1 'polypeptide(L)'
;MTIGLVLLLMYSPLGSQGKLLLTKLLAPTPRFLSVEDQYEIPSYQWRLKDKEWDFFSLEQSKGKVIFVSFWASWHLPSKASLESIETLYKRFGSDIVFLIITDEEREPVEQFIKNQDFSFPITYRVVEDKSPFKSMSLGTSYVISANGNIVLETARISDWDKPDFTAGLSSLLKQ
;
A
#
# COMPACT_ATOMS: atom_id res chain seq x y z
N MET A 1 18.39 23.37 -28.67
CA MET A 1 16.94 22.96 -28.81
C MET A 1 16.48 21.90 -27.85
N THR A 2 17.35 21.12 -27.24
CA THR A 2 16.99 19.97 -26.32
C THR A 2 16.63 20.37 -24.89
N ILE A 3 17.26 21.41 -24.32
CA ILE A 3 17.04 21.83 -22.93
C ILE A 3 15.63 22.42 -22.73
N GLY A 4 15.17 23.24 -23.69
CA GLY A 4 13.80 23.83 -23.63
C GLY A 4 12.69 22.79 -23.70
N LEU A 5 12.87 21.71 -24.47
CA LEU A 5 11.92 20.60 -24.57
C LEU A 5 11.83 19.80 -23.25
N VAL A 6 12.97 19.57 -22.61
CA VAL A 6 13.05 18.88 -21.31
C VAL A 6 12.39 19.72 -20.22
N LEU A 7 12.61 21.03 -20.19
CA LEU A 7 11.97 21.93 -19.22
C LEU A 7 10.45 22.01 -19.48
N LEU A 8 9.99 22.06 -20.72
CA LEU A 8 8.58 22.07 -21.07
C LEU A 8 7.89 20.77 -20.64
N LEU A 9 8.54 19.61 -20.81
CA LEU A 9 8.06 18.33 -20.34
C LEU A 9 8.04 18.24 -18.79
N MET A 10 8.95 18.89 -18.10
CA MET A 10 9.01 18.88 -16.63
C MET A 10 7.89 19.72 -15.97
N TYR A 11 7.43 20.79 -16.63
CA TYR A 11 6.42 21.72 -16.09
C TYR A 11 5.02 21.58 -16.72
N SER A 12 4.85 20.71 -17.70
CA SER A 12 3.54 20.45 -18.31
C SER A 12 2.74 19.38 -17.52
N PRO A 13 1.41 19.32 -17.67
CA PRO A 13 0.60 18.20 -17.15
C PRO A 13 1.07 16.83 -17.66
N LEU A 14 1.61 16.78 -18.88
CA LEU A 14 2.28 15.59 -19.40
C LEU A 14 3.55 15.22 -18.58
N GLY A 15 4.24 16.20 -18.01
CA GLY A 15 5.43 15.97 -17.17
C GLY A 15 5.11 15.25 -15.87
N SER A 16 3.96 15.51 -15.25
CA SER A 16 3.53 14.80 -14.04
C SER A 16 3.19 13.33 -14.33
N GLN A 17 2.53 13.05 -15.43
CA GLN A 17 2.24 11.68 -15.87
C GLN A 17 3.51 10.96 -16.33
N GLY A 18 4.40 11.63 -17.03
CA GLY A 18 5.70 11.08 -17.41
C GLY A 18 6.58 10.74 -16.20
N LYS A 19 6.59 11.59 -15.16
CA LYS A 19 7.27 11.30 -13.89
C LYS A 19 6.66 10.09 -13.19
N LEU A 20 5.34 9.98 -13.15
CA LEU A 20 4.63 8.85 -12.58
C LEU A 20 4.98 7.55 -13.31
N LEU A 21 4.97 7.58 -14.65
CA LEU A 21 5.34 6.43 -15.48
C LEU A 21 6.79 6.00 -15.26
N LEU A 22 7.72 6.94 -15.23
CA LEU A 22 9.14 6.66 -14.93
C LEU A 22 9.33 6.10 -13.53
N THR A 23 8.60 6.63 -12.54
CA THR A 23 8.63 6.12 -11.17
C THR A 23 8.15 4.67 -11.11
N LYS A 24 7.11 4.31 -11.86
CA LYS A 24 6.62 2.92 -11.96
C LYS A 24 7.63 2.01 -12.65
N LEU A 25 8.19 2.44 -13.79
CA LEU A 25 9.15 1.63 -14.54
C LEU A 25 10.42 1.35 -13.73
N LEU A 26 10.84 2.28 -12.87
CA LEU A 26 12.01 2.16 -12.01
C LEU A 26 11.68 1.63 -10.62
N ALA A 27 10.41 1.36 -10.31
CA ALA A 27 10.00 0.84 -9.01
C ALA A 27 10.62 -0.53 -8.76
N PRO A 28 11.33 -0.72 -7.64
CA PRO A 28 11.95 -1.99 -7.32
C PRO A 28 10.89 -3.04 -7.01
N THR A 29 11.25 -4.30 -7.19
CA THR A 29 10.50 -5.43 -6.67
C THR A 29 10.58 -5.42 -5.15
N PRO A 30 9.45 -5.45 -4.43
CA PRO A 30 9.47 -5.58 -2.98
C PRO A 30 10.06 -6.95 -2.60
N ARG A 31 10.84 -6.97 -1.52
CA ARG A 31 11.53 -8.19 -1.08
C ARG A 31 11.05 -8.60 0.30
N PHE A 32 10.79 -9.89 0.46
CA PHE A 32 10.54 -10.47 1.77
C PHE A 32 11.80 -10.40 2.64
N LEU A 33 11.58 -10.23 3.94
CA LEU A 33 12.63 -10.29 4.94
C LEU A 33 13.19 -11.69 5.05
N SER A 34 14.49 -11.81 5.37
CA SER A 34 15.07 -13.09 5.75
C SER A 34 14.39 -13.62 7.02
N VAL A 35 14.42 -14.92 7.27
CA VAL A 35 13.72 -15.50 8.44
C VAL A 35 14.20 -14.87 9.74
N GLU A 36 15.49 -14.54 9.82
CA GLU A 36 16.11 -13.92 11.01
C GLU A 36 15.67 -12.45 11.21
N ASP A 37 15.26 -11.77 10.13
CA ASP A 37 14.84 -10.36 10.17
C ASP A 37 13.33 -10.20 10.38
N GLN A 38 12.58 -11.31 10.30
CA GLN A 38 11.14 -11.28 10.55
C GLN A 38 10.87 -11.06 12.03
N TYR A 39 9.77 -10.39 12.33
CA TYR A 39 9.38 -10.11 13.71
C TYR A 39 7.86 -10.12 13.87
N GLU A 40 7.40 -10.47 15.07
CA GLU A 40 5.96 -10.49 15.36
C GLU A 40 5.38 -9.07 15.39
N ILE A 41 4.16 -8.94 14.88
CA ILE A 41 3.39 -7.71 15.07
C ILE A 41 3.14 -7.50 16.57
N PRO A 42 3.48 -6.31 17.13
CA PRO A 42 3.42 -6.11 18.58
C PRO A 42 2.00 -6.20 19.16
N SER A 43 0.99 -5.89 18.38
CA SER A 43 -0.40 -5.90 18.81
C SER A 43 -1.35 -5.95 17.62
N TYR A 44 -2.47 -6.63 17.79
CA TYR A 44 -3.63 -6.53 16.88
C TYR A 44 -4.71 -5.57 17.41
N GLN A 45 -4.53 -4.99 18.59
CA GLN A 45 -5.46 -4.04 19.18
C GLN A 45 -5.26 -2.65 18.56
N TRP A 46 -5.76 -2.50 17.36
CA TRP A 46 -5.73 -1.24 16.63
C TRP A 46 -7.05 -1.04 15.91
N ARG A 47 -7.74 0.05 16.26
CA ARG A 47 -9.00 0.41 15.62
C ARG A 47 -8.73 1.20 14.35
N LEU A 48 -9.53 0.91 13.36
CA LEU A 48 -9.53 1.54 12.05
C LEU A 48 -10.97 1.85 11.67
N LYS A 49 -11.18 2.61 10.62
CA LYS A 49 -12.48 2.82 10.00
C LYS A 49 -12.46 2.34 8.57
N ASP A 50 -13.56 1.75 8.13
CA ASP A 50 -13.77 1.39 6.74
C ASP A 50 -14.28 2.59 5.91
N LYS A 51 -14.63 2.34 4.65
CA LYS A 51 -15.16 3.36 3.74
C LYS A 51 -16.55 3.89 4.15
N GLU A 52 -17.33 3.14 4.90
CA GLU A 52 -18.60 3.54 5.50
C GLU A 52 -18.41 4.35 6.80
N TRP A 53 -17.18 4.47 7.28
CA TRP A 53 -16.78 5.08 8.55
C TRP A 53 -17.15 4.27 9.79
N ASP A 54 -17.45 3.00 9.59
CA ASP A 54 -17.66 2.07 10.67
C ASP A 54 -16.33 1.60 11.26
N PHE A 55 -16.29 1.50 12.59
CA PHE A 55 -15.11 1.03 13.29
C PHE A 55 -14.95 -0.48 13.16
N PHE A 56 -13.73 -0.89 12.88
CA PHE A 56 -13.31 -2.28 12.97
C PHE A 56 -11.93 -2.39 13.65
N SER A 57 -11.60 -3.59 14.13
CA SER A 57 -10.30 -3.85 14.75
C SER A 57 -9.42 -4.70 13.83
N LEU A 58 -8.12 -4.40 13.82
CA LEU A 58 -7.13 -5.24 13.16
C LEU A 58 -7.17 -6.69 13.67
N GLU A 59 -7.65 -6.90 14.89
CA GLU A 59 -7.82 -8.23 15.49
C GLU A 59 -8.71 -9.17 14.66
N GLN A 60 -9.67 -8.65 13.91
CA GLN A 60 -10.52 -9.41 12.99
C GLN A 60 -9.74 -10.03 11.82
N SER A 61 -8.52 -9.56 11.60
CA SER A 61 -7.61 -10.05 10.55
C SER A 61 -6.59 -11.07 11.07
N LYS A 62 -6.62 -11.40 12.37
CA LYS A 62 -5.71 -12.37 12.97
C LYS A 62 -5.89 -13.74 12.31
N GLY A 63 -4.77 -14.41 12.04
CA GLY A 63 -4.78 -15.70 11.35
C GLY A 63 -4.89 -15.62 9.83
N LYS A 64 -4.90 -14.41 9.27
CA LYS A 64 -4.89 -14.18 7.81
C LYS A 64 -3.60 -13.50 7.38
N VAL A 65 -3.24 -13.67 6.12
CA VAL A 65 -2.21 -12.83 5.50
C VAL A 65 -2.78 -11.43 5.32
N ILE A 66 -2.01 -10.40 5.71
CA ILE A 66 -2.46 -9.01 5.66
C ILE A 66 -1.45 -8.20 4.85
N PHE A 67 -1.94 -7.46 3.87
CA PHE A 67 -1.19 -6.45 3.14
C PHE A 67 -1.60 -5.06 3.65
N VAL A 68 -0.62 -4.27 4.08
CA VAL A 68 -0.83 -2.91 4.59
C VAL A 68 -0.06 -1.92 3.71
N SER A 69 -0.69 -0.80 3.34
CA SER A 69 -0.01 0.29 2.64
C SER A 69 -0.51 1.64 3.14
N PHE A 70 0.41 2.53 3.52
CA PHE A 70 0.10 3.90 3.94
C PHE A 70 0.22 4.85 2.76
N TRP A 71 -0.83 5.62 2.49
CA TRP A 71 -0.90 6.50 1.34
C TRP A 71 -1.67 7.79 1.61
N ALA A 72 -1.57 8.74 0.67
CA ALA A 72 -2.42 9.93 0.65
C ALA A 72 -2.70 10.37 -0.79
N SER A 73 -3.85 10.99 -1.01
CA SER A 73 -4.31 11.42 -2.33
C SER A 73 -3.42 12.50 -2.96
N TRP A 74 -2.75 13.30 -2.14
CA TRP A 74 -1.80 14.35 -2.54
C TRP A 74 -0.36 13.85 -2.67
N HIS A 75 -0.01 12.68 -2.10
CA HIS A 75 1.36 12.15 -2.10
C HIS A 75 1.66 11.35 -3.36
N LEU A 76 2.24 12.01 -4.36
CA LEU A 76 2.51 11.42 -5.67
C LEU A 76 3.26 10.06 -5.62
N PRO A 77 4.29 9.87 -4.76
CA PRO A 77 4.97 8.58 -4.66
C PRO A 77 4.06 7.44 -4.22
N SER A 78 3.23 7.60 -3.19
CA SER A 78 2.33 6.52 -2.76
C SER A 78 1.25 6.23 -3.80
N LYS A 79 0.76 7.26 -4.51
CA LYS A 79 -0.19 7.09 -5.62
C LYS A 79 0.38 6.24 -6.75
N ALA A 80 1.69 6.32 -7.00
CA ALA A 80 2.35 5.53 -8.04
C ALA A 80 2.22 4.01 -7.81
N SER A 81 2.09 3.59 -6.54
CA SER A 81 1.93 2.18 -6.18
C SER A 81 0.50 1.68 -6.29
N LEU A 82 -0.52 2.57 -6.30
CA LEU A 82 -1.93 2.16 -6.19
C LEU A 82 -2.40 1.29 -7.36
N GLU A 83 -1.89 1.50 -8.56
CA GLU A 83 -2.27 0.66 -9.71
C GLU A 83 -1.75 -0.77 -9.58
N SER A 84 -0.51 -0.95 -9.10
CA SER A 84 0.02 -2.29 -8.85
C SER A 84 -0.65 -2.93 -7.63
N ILE A 85 -1.06 -2.13 -6.62
CA ILE A 85 -1.88 -2.59 -5.50
C ILE A 85 -3.27 -3.05 -6.01
N GLU A 86 -3.89 -2.33 -6.94
CA GLU A 86 -5.15 -2.74 -7.55
C GLU A 86 -5.03 -4.08 -8.27
N THR A 87 -3.96 -4.25 -9.06
CA THR A 87 -3.69 -5.53 -9.73
C THR A 87 -3.51 -6.66 -8.71
N LEU A 88 -2.77 -6.39 -7.63
CA LEU A 88 -2.57 -7.33 -6.54
C LEU A 88 -3.90 -7.69 -5.85
N TYR A 89 -4.73 -6.68 -5.58
CA TYR A 89 -6.03 -6.87 -4.95
C TYR A 89 -6.98 -7.70 -5.82
N LYS A 90 -7.06 -7.41 -7.11
CA LYS A 90 -7.86 -8.23 -8.05
C LYS A 90 -7.45 -9.70 -8.07
N ARG A 91 -6.16 -9.97 -7.82
CA ARG A 91 -5.62 -11.33 -7.81
C ARG A 91 -5.78 -12.06 -6.48
N PHE A 92 -5.64 -11.35 -5.35
CA PHE A 92 -5.52 -11.96 -4.01
C PHE A 92 -6.56 -11.44 -3.00
N GLY A 93 -7.48 -10.57 -3.39
CA GLY A 93 -8.41 -9.92 -2.47
C GLY A 93 -9.40 -10.87 -1.77
N SER A 94 -9.57 -12.10 -2.29
CA SER A 94 -10.34 -13.15 -1.61
C SER A 94 -9.55 -13.88 -0.50
N ASP A 95 -8.22 -13.86 -0.57
CA ASP A 95 -7.34 -14.68 0.25
C ASP A 95 -6.54 -13.86 1.27
N ILE A 96 -6.37 -12.57 0.98
CA ILE A 96 -5.54 -11.64 1.75
C ILE A 96 -6.40 -10.46 2.21
N VAL A 97 -6.20 -10.03 3.45
CA VAL A 97 -6.79 -8.78 3.95
C VAL A 97 -5.97 -7.60 3.45
N PHE A 98 -6.60 -6.66 2.75
CA PHE A 98 -5.97 -5.43 2.29
C PHE A 98 -6.37 -4.26 3.18
N LEU A 99 -5.38 -3.57 3.74
CA LEU A 99 -5.53 -2.35 4.53
C LEU A 99 -4.78 -1.21 3.82
N ILE A 100 -5.50 -0.49 2.97
CA ILE A 100 -4.97 0.64 2.20
C ILE A 100 -5.29 1.91 2.99
N ILE A 101 -4.37 2.28 3.87
CA ILE A 101 -4.60 3.16 5.01
C ILE A 101 -4.22 4.60 4.67
N THR A 102 -5.12 5.53 4.99
CA THR A 102 -4.88 6.96 4.96
C THR A 102 -5.29 7.63 6.27
N ASP A 103 -4.71 8.80 6.57
CA ASP A 103 -5.11 9.67 7.67
C ASP A 103 -5.79 10.96 7.18
N GLU A 104 -6.11 11.01 5.90
CA GLU A 104 -6.88 12.12 5.32
C GLU A 104 -8.35 12.07 5.74
N GLU A 105 -8.98 13.23 5.65
CA GLU A 105 -10.43 13.34 5.73
C GLU A 105 -11.10 12.55 4.60
N ARG A 106 -12.34 12.15 4.84
CA ARG A 106 -13.10 11.30 3.92
C ARG A 106 -13.28 11.91 2.54
N GLU A 107 -13.70 13.18 2.49
CA GLU A 107 -14.10 13.83 1.24
C GLU A 107 -12.99 13.91 0.19
N PRO A 108 -11.74 14.35 0.49
CA PRO A 108 -10.66 14.36 -0.49
C PRO A 108 -10.33 12.97 -1.04
N VAL A 109 -10.39 11.96 -0.17
CA VAL A 109 -10.14 10.57 -0.54
C VAL A 109 -11.22 10.05 -1.48
N GLU A 110 -12.50 10.26 -1.16
CA GLU A 110 -13.62 9.83 -2.02
C GLU A 110 -13.58 10.53 -3.39
N GLN A 111 -13.27 11.83 -3.43
CA GLN A 111 -13.10 12.56 -4.68
C GLN A 111 -11.97 11.98 -5.53
N PHE A 112 -10.85 11.64 -4.89
CA PHE A 112 -9.73 11.01 -5.59
C PHE A 112 -10.11 9.64 -6.14
N ILE A 113 -10.66 8.75 -5.30
CA ILE A 113 -11.02 7.38 -5.68
C ILE A 113 -12.11 7.35 -6.75
N LYS A 114 -13.10 8.24 -6.69
CA LYS A 114 -14.18 8.35 -7.69
C LYS A 114 -13.65 8.55 -9.12
N ASN A 115 -12.50 9.19 -9.26
CA ASN A 115 -11.85 9.45 -10.53
C ASN A 115 -10.87 8.35 -10.95
N GLN A 116 -10.78 7.27 -10.16
CA GLN A 116 -9.92 6.11 -10.39
C GLN A 116 -10.78 4.85 -10.45
N ASP A 117 -10.33 3.87 -11.19
CA ASP A 117 -11.01 2.56 -11.30
C ASP A 117 -10.40 1.56 -10.30
N PHE A 118 -10.38 1.95 -9.00
CA PHE A 118 -9.87 1.13 -7.91
C PHE A 118 -11.00 0.39 -7.20
N SER A 119 -10.80 -0.91 -6.95
CA SER A 119 -11.75 -1.79 -6.28
C SER A 119 -11.31 -2.22 -4.88
N PHE A 120 -10.04 -1.97 -4.49
CA PHE A 120 -9.58 -2.26 -3.15
C PHE A 120 -10.27 -1.40 -2.09
N PRO A 121 -10.45 -1.92 -0.86
CA PRO A 121 -11.07 -1.15 0.21
C PRO A 121 -10.13 -0.04 0.72
N ILE A 122 -10.69 1.15 0.95
CA ILE A 122 -9.97 2.21 1.66
C ILE A 122 -10.19 2.04 3.16
N THR A 123 -9.11 2.23 3.90
CA THR A 123 -9.09 2.19 5.36
C THR A 123 -8.64 3.53 5.90
N TYR A 124 -9.33 4.04 6.91
CA TYR A 124 -8.99 5.29 7.58
C TYR A 124 -8.40 5.04 8.95
N ARG A 125 -7.32 5.72 9.25
CA ARG A 125 -6.66 5.65 10.55
C ARG A 125 -7.47 6.40 11.62
N VAL A 126 -7.57 5.80 12.80
CA VAL A 126 -8.01 6.50 14.01
C VAL A 126 -6.76 7.11 14.65
N VAL A 127 -6.67 8.45 14.65
CA VAL A 127 -5.44 9.18 15.01
C VAL A 127 -5.03 8.94 16.47
N GLU A 128 -6.02 8.80 17.36
CA GLU A 128 -5.81 8.61 18.79
C GLU A 128 -5.27 7.21 19.14
N ASP A 129 -5.46 6.25 18.24
CA ASP A 129 -5.06 4.86 18.50
C ASP A 129 -3.59 4.63 18.15
N LYS A 130 -2.89 3.95 19.05
CA LYS A 130 -1.48 3.60 18.83
C LYS A 130 -1.35 2.52 17.76
N SER A 131 -0.63 2.84 16.69
CA SER A 131 -0.32 1.89 15.63
C SER A 131 0.63 0.79 16.11
N PRO A 132 0.44 -0.46 15.65
CA PRO A 132 1.39 -1.54 15.88
C PRO A 132 2.63 -1.49 14.97
N PHE A 133 2.63 -0.63 13.96
CA PHE A 133 3.71 -0.55 12.98
C PHE A 133 4.81 0.44 13.42
N LYS A 134 6.06 0.12 13.10
CA LYS A 134 7.23 0.96 13.40
C LYS A 134 7.18 2.29 12.65
N SER A 135 6.69 2.28 11.43
CA SER A 135 6.53 3.48 10.59
C SER A 135 5.17 3.50 9.92
N MET A 136 4.55 4.66 9.90
CA MET A 136 3.33 4.96 9.14
C MET A 136 3.60 6.05 8.09
N SER A 137 4.86 6.25 7.72
CA SER A 137 5.21 7.22 6.69
C SER A 137 4.54 6.88 5.37
N LEU A 138 4.11 7.88 4.63
CA LEU A 138 3.47 7.69 3.33
C LEU A 138 4.37 6.91 2.36
N GLY A 139 3.81 5.88 1.73
CA GLY A 139 4.52 4.95 0.87
C GLY A 139 5.12 3.75 1.60
N THR A 140 5.06 3.72 2.94
CA THR A 140 5.45 2.51 3.69
C THR A 140 4.39 1.42 3.51
N SER A 141 4.84 0.19 3.34
CA SER A 141 3.97 -0.98 3.22
C SER A 141 4.53 -2.16 3.99
N TYR A 142 3.63 -3.02 4.45
CA TYR A 142 3.93 -4.23 5.21
C TYR A 142 3.18 -5.43 4.66
N VAL A 143 3.77 -6.62 4.81
CA VAL A 143 3.06 -7.89 4.69
C VAL A 143 3.21 -8.64 6.01
N ILE A 144 2.07 -9.09 6.55
CA ILE A 144 2.01 -9.89 7.76
C ILE A 144 1.54 -11.29 7.38
N SER A 145 2.27 -12.32 7.80
CA SER A 145 1.88 -13.71 7.61
C SER A 145 0.68 -14.11 8.49
N ALA A 146 0.04 -15.22 8.19
CA ALA A 146 -1.04 -15.75 9.02
C ALA A 146 -0.62 -16.02 10.47
N ASN A 147 0.66 -16.32 10.69
CA ASN A 147 1.24 -16.52 12.03
C ASN A 147 1.53 -15.21 12.79
N GLY A 148 1.27 -14.05 12.18
CA GLY A 148 1.47 -12.75 12.82
C GLY A 148 2.88 -12.16 12.67
N ASN A 149 3.74 -12.75 11.86
CA ASN A 149 5.06 -12.20 11.60
C ASN A 149 5.01 -11.15 10.48
N ILE A 150 5.63 -10.02 10.69
CA ILE A 150 5.93 -9.07 9.63
C ILE A 150 7.05 -9.68 8.78
N VAL A 151 6.69 -10.08 7.57
CA VAL A 151 7.56 -10.77 6.62
C VAL A 151 8.05 -9.87 5.50
N LEU A 152 7.50 -8.65 5.41
CA LEU A 152 7.96 -7.60 4.51
C LEU A 152 7.66 -6.24 5.14
N GLU A 153 8.64 -5.36 5.09
CA GLU A 153 8.55 -3.94 5.41
C GLU A 153 9.32 -3.14 4.36
N THR A 154 8.71 -2.14 3.77
CA THR A 154 9.39 -1.24 2.83
C THR A 154 8.80 0.16 2.91
N ALA A 155 9.67 1.18 2.93
CA ALA A 155 9.29 2.59 2.82
C ALA A 155 9.50 3.13 1.40
N ARG A 156 9.66 2.25 0.42
CA ARG A 156 9.90 2.63 -0.97
C ARG A 156 8.67 2.36 -1.82
N ILE A 157 8.47 3.20 -2.82
CA ILE A 157 7.56 2.90 -3.91
C ILE A 157 7.97 1.55 -4.50
N SER A 158 7.01 0.64 -4.60
CA SER A 158 7.24 -0.71 -5.09
C SER A 158 6.21 -1.06 -6.15
N ASP A 159 6.61 -1.90 -7.08
CA ASP A 159 5.70 -2.53 -8.02
C ASP A 159 5.27 -3.89 -7.45
N TRP A 160 4.03 -3.92 -6.97
CA TRP A 160 3.44 -5.06 -6.27
C TRP A 160 2.98 -6.19 -7.21
N ASP A 161 3.01 -5.96 -8.54
CA ASP A 161 2.61 -6.98 -9.54
C ASP A 161 3.81 -7.77 -10.09
N LYS A 162 5.00 -7.58 -9.53
CA LYS A 162 6.18 -8.32 -9.96
C LYS A 162 6.04 -9.82 -9.68
N PRO A 163 6.42 -10.70 -10.65
CA PRO A 163 6.27 -12.15 -10.52
C PRO A 163 6.92 -12.74 -9.27
N ASP A 164 8.12 -12.28 -8.90
CA ASP A 164 8.84 -12.78 -7.72
C ASP A 164 8.08 -12.47 -6.43
N PHE A 165 7.50 -11.27 -6.31
CA PHE A 165 6.71 -10.89 -5.15
C PHE A 165 5.41 -11.70 -5.08
N THR A 166 4.67 -11.79 -6.18
CA THR A 166 3.39 -12.52 -6.21
C THR A 166 3.57 -14.03 -6.00
N ALA A 167 4.70 -14.60 -6.44
CA ALA A 167 5.04 -16.00 -6.14
C ALA A 167 5.33 -16.21 -4.65
N GLY A 168 6.11 -15.30 -4.02
CA GLY A 168 6.35 -15.34 -2.59
C GLY A 168 5.07 -15.20 -1.76
N LEU A 169 4.17 -14.28 -2.17
CA LEU A 169 2.88 -14.09 -1.52
C LEU A 169 1.99 -15.34 -1.63
N SER A 170 1.97 -15.97 -2.82
CA SER A 170 1.28 -17.26 -3.02
C SER A 170 1.85 -18.39 -2.15
N SER A 171 3.13 -18.34 -1.82
CA SER A 171 3.75 -19.31 -0.92
C SER A 171 3.36 -19.11 0.53
N LEU A 172 3.17 -17.85 0.97
CA LEU A 172 2.66 -17.54 2.32
C LEU A 172 1.23 -18.02 2.54
N LEU A 173 0.40 -18.05 1.50
CA LEU A 173 -0.99 -18.52 1.58
C LEU A 173 -1.12 -20.05 1.72
N LYS A 174 -0.03 -20.78 1.54
CA LYS A 174 -0.01 -22.26 1.65
C LYS A 174 0.52 -22.76 2.99
N GLN A 175 0.99 -21.86 3.83
CA GLN A 175 1.52 -22.15 5.17
C GLN A 175 0.41 -22.12 6.23
#